data_6b1b15b1f3af345ec810d87560fac0bc
#
_entry.id   6b1b15b1f3af345ec810d87560fac0bc
#
_cell.length_a   1.000
_cell.length_b   1.000
_cell.length_c   1.000
_cell.angle_alpha   90.00
_cell.angle_beta   90.00
_cell.angle_gamma   90.00
#
_symmetry.space_group_name_H-M   'P 1'
#
loop_
_entity.id
_entity.type
_entity.pdbx_description
1 polymer ?
#
loop_
_entity_poly.entity_id
_entity_poly.type
_entity_poly.pdbx_seq_one_letter_code
_entity_poly.pdbx_strand_id
1 'polypeptide(L)'
;DKNYFEMTIELINSIKRFEESNNVSICILDAGLSNEQKLIIQKKAIIKKAIWDIEIPFFKKKHEWLKSQISRAFLPNYFPEFDRYLWIDADAWVNSWDCIDNYFNACANNKLGITQSIGPGYKVLANVKWLFKKFAIINSQNYKHAVNSGVKENEARKLAFAPHLNIGVFSLEKNSPIWSIWQNNLKKVLLKGRIFGSEGLAINLSVYIDNVKTEFLPLSHNWIVKNLLPIYDRKENMFKEPYIPNNKIGIVH
;
A
#
# COMPACT_ATOMS: atom_id res chain seq x y z
N ASP A 1 -11.36 -2.74 -9.66
CA ASP A 1 -12.60 -2.50 -10.41
C ASP A 1 -12.40 -2.82 -11.89
N LYS A 2 -13.44 -2.62 -12.71
CA LYS A 2 -13.41 -2.93 -14.15
C LYS A 2 -12.30 -2.22 -14.94
N ASN A 3 -11.89 -1.04 -14.53
CA ASN A 3 -10.85 -0.26 -15.22
C ASN A 3 -9.43 -0.80 -14.96
N TYR A 4 -9.25 -1.51 -13.85
CA TYR A 4 -7.98 -2.12 -13.46
C TYR A 4 -7.90 -3.61 -13.81
N PHE A 5 -8.85 -4.13 -14.60
CA PHE A 5 -8.93 -5.55 -14.93
C PHE A 5 -7.67 -6.05 -15.64
N GLU A 6 -7.24 -5.38 -16.71
CA GLU A 6 -6.05 -5.78 -17.47
C GLU A 6 -4.80 -5.77 -16.58
N MET A 7 -4.61 -4.71 -15.78
CA MET A 7 -3.50 -4.63 -14.83
C MET A 7 -3.55 -5.77 -13.79
N THR A 8 -4.76 -6.11 -13.32
CA THR A 8 -4.94 -7.25 -12.40
C THR A 8 -4.52 -8.57 -13.05
N ILE A 9 -4.85 -8.79 -14.33
CA ILE A 9 -4.41 -9.98 -15.07
C ILE A 9 -2.89 -10.00 -15.22
N GLU A 10 -2.28 -8.87 -15.55
CA GLU A 10 -0.82 -8.76 -15.66
C GLU A 10 -0.11 -8.99 -14.32
N LEU A 11 -0.66 -8.47 -13.22
CA LEU A 11 -0.15 -8.77 -11.88
C LEU A 11 -0.21 -10.28 -11.60
N ILE A 12 -1.36 -10.94 -11.83
CA ILE A 12 -1.51 -12.39 -11.65
C ILE A 12 -0.50 -13.16 -12.51
N ASN A 13 -0.33 -12.78 -13.77
CA ASN A 13 0.62 -13.41 -14.68
C ASN A 13 2.06 -13.22 -14.19
N SER A 14 2.41 -12.03 -13.69
CA SER A 14 3.74 -11.74 -13.15
C SER A 14 4.08 -12.56 -11.91
N ILE A 15 3.09 -12.88 -11.07
CA ILE A 15 3.24 -13.78 -9.93
C ILE A 15 3.40 -15.23 -10.42
N LYS A 16 2.50 -15.67 -11.31
CA LYS A 16 2.45 -17.07 -11.77
C LYS A 16 3.62 -17.53 -12.64
N ARG A 17 4.47 -16.61 -13.11
CA ARG A 17 5.69 -16.98 -13.84
C ARG A 17 6.78 -17.60 -12.95
N PHE A 18 6.65 -17.49 -11.62
CA PHE A 18 7.55 -18.09 -10.65
C PHE A 18 6.99 -19.42 -10.14
N GLU A 19 7.80 -20.47 -10.09
CA GLU A 19 7.38 -21.80 -9.59
C GLU A 19 6.95 -21.74 -8.13
N GLU A 20 7.59 -20.90 -7.33
CA GLU A 20 7.30 -20.67 -5.92
C GLU A 20 5.87 -20.19 -5.69
N SER A 21 5.24 -19.57 -6.71
CA SER A 21 3.84 -19.11 -6.65
C SER A 21 2.83 -20.24 -6.40
N ASN A 22 3.23 -21.50 -6.62
CA ASN A 22 2.41 -22.67 -6.30
C ASN A 22 2.15 -22.84 -4.79
N ASN A 23 2.98 -22.22 -3.95
CA ASN A 23 2.88 -22.26 -2.49
C ASN A 23 2.06 -21.12 -1.90
N VAL A 24 1.50 -20.23 -2.73
CA VAL A 24 0.69 -19.10 -2.30
C VAL A 24 -0.66 -19.08 -3.01
N SER A 25 -1.68 -18.55 -2.33
CA SER A 25 -3.00 -18.34 -2.93
C SER A 25 -3.14 -16.89 -3.38
N ILE A 26 -3.56 -16.69 -4.62
CA ILE A 26 -3.87 -15.35 -5.13
C ILE A 26 -5.33 -15.05 -4.81
N CYS A 27 -5.57 -13.95 -4.10
CA CYS A 27 -6.88 -13.52 -3.64
C CYS A 27 -7.18 -12.11 -4.17
N ILE A 28 -8.38 -11.89 -4.69
CA ILE A 28 -8.81 -10.62 -5.27
C ILE A 28 -10.02 -10.06 -4.51
N LEU A 29 -9.91 -8.82 -4.05
CA LEU A 29 -11.06 -8.04 -3.57
C LEU A 29 -11.72 -7.33 -4.76
N ASP A 30 -12.91 -7.80 -5.11
CA ASP A 30 -13.72 -7.21 -6.20
C ASP A 30 -14.43 -5.94 -5.72
N ALA A 31 -13.96 -4.80 -6.16
CA ALA A 31 -14.55 -3.48 -5.93
C ALA A 31 -15.27 -2.93 -7.18
N GLY A 32 -15.80 -3.80 -8.04
CA GLY A 32 -16.60 -3.40 -9.21
C GLY A 32 -16.14 -3.98 -10.54
N LEU A 33 -15.80 -5.27 -10.57
CA LEU A 33 -15.57 -6.03 -11.81
C LEU A 33 -16.90 -6.34 -12.51
N SER A 34 -16.89 -6.46 -13.84
CA SER A 34 -18.00 -7.01 -14.60
C SER A 34 -18.15 -8.52 -14.36
N ASN A 35 -19.31 -9.09 -14.69
CA ASN A 35 -19.52 -10.54 -14.55
C ASN A 35 -18.55 -11.34 -15.44
N GLU A 36 -18.27 -10.89 -16.63
CA GLU A 36 -17.31 -11.52 -17.57
C GLU A 36 -15.89 -11.49 -17.00
N GLN A 37 -15.47 -10.34 -16.47
CA GLN A 37 -14.15 -10.20 -15.83
C GLN A 37 -14.01 -11.11 -14.60
N LYS A 38 -15.06 -11.25 -13.80
CA LYS A 38 -15.08 -12.20 -12.67
C LYS A 38 -14.87 -13.64 -13.12
N LEU A 39 -15.58 -14.09 -14.16
CA LEU A 39 -15.43 -15.44 -14.70
C LEU A 39 -13.99 -15.73 -15.16
N ILE A 40 -13.31 -14.74 -15.73
CA ILE A 40 -11.92 -14.89 -16.16
C ILE A 40 -10.99 -15.01 -14.94
N ILE A 41 -11.14 -14.11 -13.95
CA ILE A 41 -10.27 -14.11 -12.76
C ILE A 41 -10.51 -15.34 -11.89
N GLN A 42 -11.75 -15.83 -11.74
CA GLN A 42 -12.09 -17.03 -10.94
C GLN A 42 -11.34 -18.29 -11.36
N LYS A 43 -10.91 -18.36 -12.63
CA LYS A 43 -10.05 -19.47 -13.11
C LYS A 43 -8.61 -19.40 -12.60
N LYS A 44 -8.20 -18.27 -12.04
CA LYS A 44 -6.80 -17.97 -11.66
C LYS A 44 -6.63 -17.59 -10.20
N ALA A 45 -7.67 -17.11 -9.52
CA ALA A 45 -7.63 -16.52 -8.19
C ALA A 45 -8.94 -16.68 -7.43
N ILE A 46 -8.87 -16.61 -6.10
CA ILE A 46 -10.04 -16.56 -5.20
C ILE A 46 -10.59 -15.13 -5.23
N ILE A 47 -11.90 -14.98 -5.45
CA ILE A 47 -12.54 -13.65 -5.48
C ILE A 47 -13.50 -13.50 -4.31
N LYS A 48 -13.41 -12.38 -3.60
CA LYS A 48 -14.40 -11.93 -2.62
C LYS A 48 -14.86 -10.51 -2.96
N LYS A 49 -16.17 -10.26 -2.81
CA LYS A 49 -16.73 -8.92 -3.06
C LYS A 49 -16.34 -7.97 -1.93
N ALA A 50 -15.70 -6.86 -2.26
CA ALA A 50 -15.42 -5.79 -1.30
C ALA A 50 -16.71 -5.10 -0.86
N ILE A 51 -16.83 -4.81 0.43
CA ILE A 51 -17.95 -4.09 1.02
C ILE A 51 -17.47 -2.78 1.66
N TRP A 52 -18.39 -2.00 2.20
CA TRP A 52 -18.07 -0.85 3.04
C TRP A 52 -17.88 -1.32 4.49
N ASP A 53 -16.67 -1.79 4.84
CA ASP A 53 -16.34 -2.36 6.15
C ASP A 53 -16.46 -1.36 7.32
N ILE A 54 -16.53 -0.08 7.00
CA ILE A 54 -16.75 1.01 7.94
C ILE A 54 -18.00 1.77 7.50
N GLU A 55 -18.85 2.09 8.45
CA GLU A 55 -19.99 2.96 8.19
C GLU A 55 -19.51 4.38 7.85
N ILE A 56 -19.88 4.84 6.66
CA ILE A 56 -19.49 6.13 6.12
C ILE A 56 -20.73 6.84 5.61
N PRO A 57 -20.86 8.17 5.81
CA PRO A 57 -21.97 8.95 5.26
C PRO A 57 -22.14 8.71 3.75
N PHE A 58 -23.38 8.56 3.31
CA PHE A 58 -23.73 8.22 1.93
C PHE A 58 -23.10 9.17 0.90
N PHE A 59 -23.06 10.46 1.18
CA PHE A 59 -22.48 11.47 0.28
C PHE A 59 -20.98 11.30 0.04
N LYS A 60 -20.25 10.52 0.88
CA LYS A 60 -18.84 10.18 0.67
C LYS A 60 -18.67 8.94 -0.23
N LYS A 61 -19.69 8.08 -0.35
CA LYS A 61 -19.65 6.81 -1.13
C LYS A 61 -19.82 7.04 -2.63
N LYS A 62 -19.06 7.96 -3.22
CA LYS A 62 -19.22 8.39 -4.62
C LYS A 62 -18.92 7.31 -5.66
N HIS A 63 -17.98 6.40 -5.36
CA HIS A 63 -17.51 5.39 -6.29
C HIS A 63 -17.28 4.05 -5.59
N GLU A 64 -17.74 2.97 -6.20
CA GLU A 64 -17.64 1.60 -5.67
C GLU A 64 -16.18 1.17 -5.45
N TRP A 65 -15.26 1.58 -6.32
CA TRP A 65 -13.84 1.24 -6.20
C TRP A 65 -13.19 1.78 -4.91
N LEU A 66 -13.75 2.82 -4.30
CA LEU A 66 -13.26 3.34 -3.02
C LEU A 66 -13.40 2.33 -1.87
N LYS A 67 -14.19 1.26 -2.04
CA LYS A 67 -14.24 0.15 -1.08
C LYS A 67 -12.85 -0.46 -0.87
N SER A 68 -12.04 -0.60 -1.94
CA SER A 68 -10.69 -1.16 -1.84
C SER A 68 -9.77 -0.38 -0.90
N GLN A 69 -9.99 0.93 -0.78
CA GLN A 69 -9.24 1.79 0.15
C GLN A 69 -9.54 1.47 1.64
N ILE A 70 -10.68 0.84 1.90
CA ILE A 70 -11.12 0.50 3.25
C ILE A 70 -10.88 -0.98 3.50
N SER A 71 -11.33 -1.84 2.58
CA SER A 71 -11.33 -3.29 2.74
C SER A 71 -9.94 -3.90 2.93
N ARG A 72 -8.87 -3.24 2.45
CA ARG A 72 -7.49 -3.73 2.66
C ARG A 72 -7.09 -3.79 4.15
N ALA A 73 -7.71 -3.00 5.00
CA ALA A 73 -7.50 -3.07 6.45
C ALA A 73 -8.29 -4.22 7.12
N PHE A 74 -9.11 -4.96 6.36
CA PHE A 74 -9.98 -6.03 6.85
C PHE A 74 -9.71 -7.38 6.16
N LEU A 75 -8.53 -7.58 5.58
CA LEU A 75 -8.18 -8.82 4.87
C LEU A 75 -8.46 -10.10 5.65
N PRO A 76 -8.19 -10.19 6.97
CA PRO A 76 -8.51 -11.40 7.73
C PRO A 76 -10.01 -11.76 7.76
N ASN A 77 -10.90 -10.78 7.58
CA ASN A 77 -12.34 -11.02 7.52
C ASN A 77 -12.77 -11.60 6.17
N TYR A 78 -12.08 -11.21 5.10
CA TYR A 78 -12.36 -11.69 3.74
C TYR A 78 -11.77 -13.07 3.47
N PHE A 79 -10.60 -13.35 4.01
CA PHE A 79 -9.80 -14.54 3.73
C PHE A 79 -9.30 -15.18 5.04
N PRO A 80 -10.19 -15.62 5.92
CA PRO A 80 -9.84 -16.10 7.27
C PRO A 80 -9.04 -17.40 7.27
N GLU A 81 -8.93 -18.08 6.14
CA GLU A 81 -8.22 -19.34 5.97
C GLU A 81 -6.69 -19.20 5.93
N PHE A 82 -6.16 -17.98 5.74
CA PHE A 82 -4.72 -17.75 5.62
C PHE A 82 -4.11 -17.15 6.89
N ASP A 83 -2.85 -17.49 7.17
CA ASP A 83 -2.11 -17.04 8.35
C ASP A 83 -1.33 -15.74 8.11
N ARG A 84 -0.96 -15.45 6.87
CA ARG A 84 -0.19 -14.28 6.45
C ARG A 84 -0.77 -13.68 5.19
N TYR A 85 -0.73 -12.37 5.10
CA TYR A 85 -1.23 -11.62 3.96
C TYR A 85 -0.13 -10.75 3.38
N LEU A 86 -0.03 -10.76 2.07
CA LEU A 86 0.72 -9.79 1.28
C LEU A 86 -0.26 -9.09 0.35
N TRP A 87 -0.49 -7.82 0.59
CA TRP A 87 -1.25 -6.96 -0.31
C TRP A 87 -0.34 -6.42 -1.41
N ILE A 88 -0.82 -6.45 -2.64
CA ILE A 88 -0.17 -5.82 -3.80
C ILE A 88 -1.27 -5.10 -4.58
N ASP A 89 -1.11 -3.80 -4.83
CA ASP A 89 -2.05 -3.03 -5.65
C ASP A 89 -2.09 -3.58 -7.10
N ALA A 90 -3.25 -3.50 -7.74
CA ALA A 90 -3.51 -4.16 -9.02
C ALA A 90 -2.69 -3.58 -10.20
N ASP A 91 -2.13 -2.38 -10.04
CA ASP A 91 -1.26 -1.69 -10.99
C ASP A 91 0.24 -1.95 -10.74
N ALA A 92 0.55 -2.93 -9.91
CA ALA A 92 1.91 -3.38 -9.66
C ALA A 92 2.25 -4.65 -10.45
N TRP A 93 3.55 -4.94 -10.57
CA TRP A 93 4.08 -6.10 -11.27
C TRP A 93 5.25 -6.72 -10.51
N VAL A 94 5.18 -8.03 -10.23
CA VAL A 94 6.24 -8.74 -9.51
C VAL A 94 7.39 -9.03 -10.46
N ASN A 95 8.57 -8.49 -10.16
CA ASN A 95 9.78 -8.64 -10.97
C ASN A 95 10.76 -9.67 -10.39
N SER A 96 10.70 -9.94 -9.06
CA SER A 96 11.53 -10.93 -8.39
C SER A 96 10.79 -11.58 -7.24
N TRP A 97 10.91 -12.92 -7.12
CA TRP A 97 10.27 -13.67 -6.03
C TRP A 97 10.89 -13.41 -4.66
N ASP A 98 12.21 -13.20 -4.58
CA ASP A 98 12.90 -12.86 -3.32
C ASP A 98 12.19 -11.73 -2.56
N CYS A 99 11.57 -10.82 -3.30
CA CYS A 99 10.80 -9.71 -2.71
C CYS A 99 9.55 -10.21 -1.97
N ILE A 100 8.86 -11.19 -2.53
CA ILE A 100 7.67 -11.82 -1.92
C ILE A 100 8.06 -12.50 -0.60
N ASP A 101 9.16 -13.29 -0.63
CA ASP A 101 9.68 -13.94 0.56
C ASP A 101 10.11 -12.94 1.63
N ASN A 102 10.75 -11.85 1.23
CA ASN A 102 11.14 -10.77 2.13
C ASN A 102 9.94 -10.11 2.81
N TYR A 103 8.82 -9.89 2.10
CA TYR A 103 7.59 -9.40 2.71
C TYR A 103 6.99 -10.39 3.71
N PHE A 104 6.95 -11.70 3.40
CA PHE A 104 6.47 -12.71 4.33
C PHE A 104 7.37 -12.87 5.55
N ASN A 105 8.69 -12.68 5.40
CA ASN A 105 9.62 -12.67 6.52
C ASN A 105 9.47 -11.38 7.36
N ALA A 106 9.25 -10.23 6.73
CA ALA A 106 9.09 -8.94 7.40
C ALA A 106 7.86 -8.90 8.32
N CYS A 107 6.77 -9.62 7.97
CA CYS A 107 5.58 -9.63 8.82
C CYS A 107 5.67 -10.59 10.02
N ALA A 108 6.71 -11.40 10.13
CA ALA A 108 6.88 -12.33 11.23
C ALA A 108 6.87 -11.62 12.61
N ASN A 109 6.37 -12.31 13.63
CA ASN A 109 6.22 -11.79 14.99
C ASN A 109 5.27 -10.57 15.06
N ASN A 110 4.21 -10.59 14.27
CA ASN A 110 3.17 -9.55 14.20
C ASN A 110 3.70 -8.16 13.85
N LYS A 111 4.74 -8.08 13.03
CA LYS A 111 5.24 -6.82 12.47
C LYS A 111 4.47 -6.44 11.21
N LEU A 112 4.41 -5.16 10.90
CA LEU A 112 4.00 -4.67 9.60
C LEU A 112 5.23 -4.64 8.67
N GLY A 113 5.23 -5.43 7.60
CA GLY A 113 6.21 -5.32 6.52
C GLY A 113 5.76 -4.28 5.50
N ILE A 114 6.54 -3.20 5.30
CA ILE A 114 6.16 -2.09 4.41
C ILE A 114 7.39 -1.32 3.92
N THR A 115 7.25 -0.61 2.79
CA THR A 115 8.29 0.30 2.29
C THR A 115 7.98 1.76 2.60
N GLN A 116 9.02 2.55 2.76
CA GLN A 116 8.94 4.01 2.83
C GLN A 116 9.13 4.60 1.43
N SER A 117 8.32 5.59 1.05
CA SER A 117 8.44 6.30 -0.23
C SER A 117 9.52 7.39 -0.18
N ILE A 118 10.74 6.99 0.15
CA ILE A 118 11.93 7.85 0.17
C ILE A 118 13.08 7.19 -0.59
N GLY A 119 13.79 7.97 -1.38
CA GLY A 119 14.97 7.47 -2.10
C GLY A 119 15.49 8.49 -3.11
N PRO A 120 16.64 8.20 -3.74
CA PRO A 120 17.17 9.02 -4.79
C PRO A 120 16.16 9.22 -5.93
N GLY A 121 15.95 10.46 -6.36
CA GLY A 121 15.00 10.79 -7.43
C GLY A 121 13.53 10.88 -7.01
N TYR A 122 13.17 10.48 -5.80
CA TYR A 122 11.80 10.66 -5.30
C TYR A 122 11.54 12.09 -4.85
N LYS A 123 10.34 12.58 -5.12
CA LYS A 123 9.94 13.93 -4.71
C LYS A 123 9.92 14.05 -3.20
N VAL A 124 10.54 15.11 -2.69
CA VAL A 124 10.46 15.45 -1.26
C VAL A 124 9.04 15.87 -0.92
N LEU A 125 8.38 15.14 -0.04
CA LEU A 125 7.00 15.38 0.40
C LEU A 125 6.88 16.48 1.46
N ALA A 126 8.01 16.87 2.06
CA ALA A 126 8.09 17.97 3.00
C ALA A 126 9.22 18.93 2.59
N ASN A 127 8.94 20.22 2.58
CA ASN A 127 9.95 21.25 2.35
C ASN A 127 9.74 22.43 3.30
N VAL A 128 10.83 23.17 3.56
CA VAL A 128 10.83 24.40 4.36
C VAL A 128 10.98 25.57 3.40
N LYS A 129 10.06 26.53 3.47
CA LYS A 129 10.14 27.82 2.77
C LYS A 129 10.35 28.91 3.78
N TRP A 130 11.34 29.75 3.55
CA TRP A 130 11.58 30.93 4.37
C TRP A 130 10.77 32.12 3.85
N LEU A 131 9.97 32.70 4.73
CA LEU A 131 9.23 33.94 4.48
C LEU A 131 10.00 35.10 5.12
N PHE A 132 10.33 36.12 4.34
CA PHE A 132 11.09 37.30 4.78
C PHE A 132 12.41 36.97 5.47
N LYS A 133 13.05 35.82 5.14
CA LYS A 133 14.27 35.30 5.79
C LYS A 133 14.18 35.10 7.32
N LYS A 134 12.99 35.25 7.90
CA LYS A 134 12.77 35.19 9.36
C LYS A 134 11.84 34.05 9.78
N PHE A 135 10.85 33.71 8.96
CA PHE A 135 9.83 32.74 9.31
C PHE A 135 9.96 31.50 8.41
N ALA A 136 9.98 30.30 9.02
CA ALA A 136 9.97 29.06 8.30
C ALA A 136 8.52 28.56 8.13
N ILE A 137 8.10 28.35 6.89
CA ILE A 137 6.83 27.70 6.57
C ILE A 137 7.14 26.26 6.14
N ILE A 138 6.62 25.30 6.89
CA ILE A 138 6.73 23.89 6.56
C ILE A 138 5.57 23.52 5.64
N ASN A 139 5.89 23.07 4.42
CA ASN A 139 4.93 22.53 3.48
C ASN A 139 5.08 21.01 3.45
N SER A 140 4.20 20.30 4.11
CA SER A 140 4.18 18.83 4.17
C SER A 140 2.83 18.30 3.69
N GLN A 141 2.87 17.33 2.76
CA GLN A 141 1.67 16.65 2.28
C GLN A 141 1.03 15.81 3.39
N ASN A 142 1.85 15.11 4.19
CA ASN A 142 1.36 14.32 5.33
C ASN A 142 0.67 15.21 6.36
N TYR A 143 1.28 16.35 6.70
CA TYR A 143 0.67 17.30 7.64
C TYR A 143 -0.68 17.82 7.16
N LYS A 144 -0.74 18.30 5.92
CA LYS A 144 -2.00 18.81 5.33
C LYS A 144 -3.09 17.76 5.30
N HIS A 145 -2.74 16.53 4.92
CA HIS A 145 -3.71 15.43 4.89
C HIS A 145 -4.22 15.09 6.30
N ALA A 146 -3.33 15.03 7.28
CA ALA A 146 -3.68 14.77 8.67
C ALA A 146 -4.63 15.85 9.24
N VAL A 147 -4.29 17.13 9.08
CA VAL A 147 -5.13 18.25 9.57
C VAL A 147 -6.51 18.24 8.88
N ASN A 148 -6.56 18.08 7.56
CA ASN A 148 -7.81 18.03 6.80
C ASN A 148 -8.69 16.82 7.19
N SER A 149 -8.09 15.78 7.75
CA SER A 149 -8.79 14.58 8.25
C SER A 149 -9.16 14.68 9.74
N GLY A 150 -8.89 15.83 10.38
CA GLY A 150 -9.23 16.07 11.77
C GLY A 150 -8.31 15.40 12.80
N VAL A 151 -7.12 15.00 12.38
CA VAL A 151 -6.06 14.52 13.28
C VAL A 151 -5.61 15.69 14.17
N LYS A 152 -5.33 15.43 15.43
CA LYS A 152 -4.84 16.45 16.37
C LYS A 152 -3.56 17.11 15.85
N GLU A 153 -3.43 18.39 16.07
CA GLU A 153 -2.33 19.18 15.50
C GLU A 153 -0.94 18.67 15.94
N ASN A 154 -0.80 18.27 17.20
CA ASN A 154 0.47 17.71 17.71
C ASN A 154 0.86 16.40 17.02
N GLU A 155 -0.11 15.54 16.68
CA GLU A 155 0.10 14.31 15.92
C GLU A 155 0.40 14.62 14.46
N ALA A 156 -0.35 15.55 13.86
CA ALA A 156 -0.11 16.00 12.49
C ALA A 156 1.27 16.62 12.31
N ARG A 157 1.78 17.37 13.31
CA ARG A 157 3.14 17.93 13.30
C ARG A 157 4.21 16.83 13.33
N LYS A 158 4.02 15.73 14.09
CA LYS A 158 4.93 14.58 14.07
C LYS A 158 4.98 13.93 12.69
N LEU A 159 3.83 13.84 11.99
CA LEU A 159 3.77 13.30 10.63
C LEU A 159 4.38 14.22 9.56
N ALA A 160 4.61 15.50 9.87
CA ALA A 160 5.04 16.50 8.88
C ALA A 160 6.32 16.08 8.13
N PHE A 161 7.28 15.51 8.84
CA PHE A 161 8.56 15.07 8.30
C PHE A 161 8.73 13.55 8.27
N ALA A 162 7.74 12.80 8.75
CA ALA A 162 7.77 11.36 8.68
C ALA A 162 7.78 10.88 7.23
N PRO A 163 8.62 9.89 6.87
CA PRO A 163 8.58 9.27 5.55
C PRO A 163 7.19 8.75 5.24
N HIS A 164 6.68 9.06 4.05
CA HIS A 164 5.39 8.52 3.63
C HIS A 164 5.50 7.02 3.41
N LEU A 165 4.56 6.24 3.96
CA LEU A 165 4.52 4.80 3.79
C LEU A 165 3.76 4.45 2.51
N ASN A 166 4.33 3.56 1.70
CA ASN A 166 3.69 3.10 0.48
C ASN A 166 2.83 1.88 0.76
N ILE A 167 1.54 2.11 0.93
CA ILE A 167 0.55 1.09 1.26
C ILE A 167 0.11 0.24 0.06
N GLY A 168 0.62 0.52 -1.13
CA GLY A 168 0.35 -0.29 -2.32
C GLY A 168 0.93 -1.70 -2.23
N VAL A 169 1.94 -1.90 -1.35
CA VAL A 169 2.45 -3.23 -1.01
C VAL A 169 2.75 -3.26 0.49
N PHE A 170 2.17 -4.21 1.20
CA PHE A 170 2.44 -4.45 2.62
C PHE A 170 2.15 -5.91 3.01
N SER A 171 2.76 -6.36 4.08
CA SER A 171 2.50 -7.69 4.65
C SER A 171 2.17 -7.63 6.13
N LEU A 172 1.32 -8.57 6.59
CA LEU A 172 0.90 -8.65 7.98
C LEU A 172 0.39 -10.06 8.31
N GLU A 173 0.66 -10.55 9.52
CA GLU A 173 0.09 -11.82 10.00
C GLU A 173 -1.38 -11.66 10.38
N LYS A 174 -2.16 -12.75 10.23
CA LYS A 174 -3.61 -12.81 10.50
C LYS A 174 -3.99 -12.25 11.89
N ASN A 175 -3.28 -12.69 12.90
CA ASN A 175 -3.60 -12.38 14.30
C ASN A 175 -2.89 -11.13 14.82
N SER A 176 -2.27 -10.35 13.94
CA SER A 176 -1.56 -9.14 14.34
C SER A 176 -2.53 -8.11 14.95
N PRO A 177 -2.21 -7.55 16.14
CA PRO A 177 -3.00 -6.47 16.74
C PRO A 177 -2.99 -5.19 15.89
N ILE A 178 -2.09 -5.09 14.92
CA ILE A 178 -1.97 -3.93 14.02
C ILE A 178 -3.25 -3.73 13.20
N TRP A 179 -3.95 -4.82 12.82
CA TRP A 179 -5.23 -4.71 12.12
C TRP A 179 -6.23 -3.83 12.86
N SER A 180 -6.43 -4.08 14.16
CA SER A 180 -7.38 -3.32 14.98
C SER A 180 -6.93 -1.86 15.19
N ILE A 181 -5.63 -1.63 15.36
CA ILE A 181 -5.07 -0.28 15.50
C ILE A 181 -5.29 0.50 14.21
N TRP A 182 -4.95 -0.10 13.05
CA TRP A 182 -5.16 0.50 11.73
C TRP A 182 -6.63 0.80 11.45
N GLN A 183 -7.52 -0.15 11.70
CA GLN A 183 -8.98 0.02 11.56
C GLN A 183 -9.52 1.18 12.42
N ASN A 184 -9.05 1.30 13.66
CA ASN A 184 -9.42 2.40 14.56
C ASN A 184 -8.94 3.76 14.04
N ASN A 185 -7.70 3.85 13.56
CA ASN A 185 -7.19 5.06 12.93
C ASN A 185 -7.93 5.40 11.64
N LEU A 186 -8.26 4.38 10.83
CA LEU A 186 -9.04 4.57 9.62
C LEU A 186 -10.44 5.12 9.92
N LYS A 187 -11.12 4.61 10.95
CA LYS A 187 -12.41 5.16 11.42
C LYS A 187 -12.26 6.63 11.82
N LYS A 188 -11.24 6.98 12.62
CA LYS A 188 -10.98 8.37 13.03
C LYS A 188 -10.76 9.30 11.84
N VAL A 189 -9.92 8.89 10.89
CA VAL A 189 -9.62 9.67 9.69
C VAL A 189 -10.86 9.88 8.81
N LEU A 190 -11.70 8.86 8.68
CA LEU A 190 -12.90 8.91 7.84
C LEU A 190 -14.03 9.78 8.41
N LEU A 191 -14.01 10.13 9.68
CA LEU A 191 -15.01 11.04 10.26
C LEU A 191 -15.04 12.40 9.52
N LYS A 192 -13.87 12.98 9.26
CA LYS A 192 -13.73 14.28 8.59
C LYS A 192 -13.07 14.17 7.22
N GLY A 193 -12.08 13.27 7.06
CA GLY A 193 -11.30 13.09 5.85
C GLY A 193 -12.09 12.53 4.66
N ARG A 194 -11.48 12.62 3.48
CA ARG A 194 -11.94 11.94 2.27
C ARG A 194 -11.58 10.46 2.34
N ILE A 195 -12.28 9.60 1.57
CA ILE A 195 -11.98 8.16 1.55
C ILE A 195 -10.62 7.90 0.87
N PHE A 196 -10.39 8.51 -0.29
CA PHE A 196 -9.16 8.30 -1.06
C PHE A 196 -7.92 8.71 -0.26
N GLY A 197 -7.02 7.77 -0.04
CA GLY A 197 -5.77 7.93 0.71
C GLY A 197 -5.94 7.91 2.24
N SER A 198 -7.15 7.67 2.76
CA SER A 198 -7.41 7.59 4.20
C SER A 198 -6.70 6.40 4.85
N GLU A 199 -6.62 5.28 4.14
CA GLU A 199 -5.94 4.07 4.60
C GLU A 199 -4.44 4.29 4.78
N GLY A 200 -3.82 5.04 3.85
CA GLY A 200 -2.41 5.43 3.93
C GLY A 200 -2.15 6.38 5.10
N LEU A 201 -3.03 7.37 5.33
CA LEU A 201 -2.92 8.23 6.50
C LEU A 201 -3.10 7.43 7.79
N ALA A 202 -4.05 6.50 7.84
CA ALA A 202 -4.32 5.69 9.01
C ALA A 202 -3.12 4.78 9.36
N ILE A 203 -2.45 4.19 8.36
CA ILE A 203 -1.25 3.38 8.62
C ILE A 203 -0.06 4.25 9.05
N ASN A 204 0.09 5.47 8.51
CA ASN A 204 1.11 6.41 8.99
C ASN A 204 0.87 6.79 10.47
N LEU A 205 -0.39 6.98 10.88
CA LEU A 205 -0.72 7.19 12.30
C LEU A 205 -0.35 5.96 13.14
N SER A 206 -0.71 4.75 12.69
CA SER A 206 -0.39 3.52 13.40
C SER A 206 1.12 3.35 13.60
N VAL A 207 1.93 3.65 12.57
CA VAL A 207 3.39 3.49 12.63
C VAL A 207 4.05 4.59 13.43
N TYR A 208 3.77 5.87 13.14
CA TYR A 208 4.52 6.99 13.70
C TYR A 208 3.94 7.61 14.97
N ILE A 209 2.66 7.35 15.26
CA ILE A 209 2.01 7.86 16.48
C ILE A 209 1.78 6.74 17.49
N ASP A 210 1.19 5.62 17.03
CA ASP A 210 0.91 4.47 17.91
C ASP A 210 2.12 3.53 18.06
N ASN A 211 3.22 3.75 17.30
CA ASN A 211 4.47 3.00 17.36
C ASN A 211 4.30 1.48 17.18
N VAL A 212 3.45 1.06 16.23
CA VAL A 212 3.30 -0.37 15.94
C VAL A 212 4.61 -0.96 15.42
N LYS A 213 4.87 -2.23 15.74
CA LYS A 213 6.07 -2.93 15.30
C LYS A 213 6.12 -2.99 13.78
N THR A 214 7.13 -2.40 13.18
CA THR A 214 7.24 -2.26 11.72
C THR A 214 8.62 -2.70 11.26
N GLU A 215 8.66 -3.50 10.19
CA GLU A 215 9.87 -3.83 9.44
C GLU A 215 9.87 -3.05 8.13
N PHE A 216 10.81 -2.13 7.99
CA PHE A 216 10.94 -1.32 6.78
C PHE A 216 11.79 -2.04 5.75
N LEU A 217 11.16 -2.40 4.64
CA LEU A 217 11.83 -3.01 3.50
C LEU A 217 12.47 -1.95 2.60
N PRO A 218 13.53 -2.30 1.86
CA PRO A 218 14.16 -1.42 0.88
C PRO A 218 13.16 -0.89 -0.16
N LEU A 219 13.41 0.33 -0.67
CA LEU A 219 12.58 0.98 -1.69
C LEU A 219 12.37 0.10 -2.94
N SER A 220 13.38 -0.68 -3.32
CA SER A 220 13.31 -1.62 -4.44
C SER A 220 12.21 -2.67 -4.31
N HIS A 221 11.67 -2.91 -3.10
CA HIS A 221 10.56 -3.84 -2.88
C HIS A 221 9.19 -3.29 -3.29
N ASN A 222 9.08 -1.97 -3.50
CA ASN A 222 7.87 -1.34 -4.02
C ASN A 222 8.26 -0.06 -4.77
N TRP A 223 8.74 -0.21 -6.00
CA TRP A 223 9.31 0.84 -6.81
C TRP A 223 8.24 1.62 -7.55
N ILE A 224 8.10 2.91 -7.25
CA ILE A 224 7.11 3.79 -7.88
C ILE A 224 7.67 4.38 -9.17
N VAL A 225 7.26 3.85 -10.33
CA VAL A 225 7.74 4.29 -11.65
C VAL A 225 7.41 5.75 -11.96
N LYS A 226 6.31 6.26 -11.42
CA LYS A 226 5.94 7.67 -11.54
C LYS A 226 6.98 8.62 -10.94
N ASN A 227 7.72 8.18 -9.94
CA ASN A 227 8.74 8.98 -9.29
C ASN A 227 10.08 8.89 -10.03
N LEU A 228 10.46 7.68 -10.44
CA LEU A 228 11.71 7.44 -11.15
C LEU A 228 11.58 6.17 -11.99
N LEU A 229 11.88 6.26 -13.28
CA LEU A 229 11.86 5.10 -14.17
C LEU A 229 13.00 4.14 -13.84
N PRO A 230 12.74 2.83 -13.78
CA PRO A 230 13.76 1.81 -13.63
C PRO A 230 14.54 1.64 -14.93
N ILE A 231 15.71 1.00 -14.86
CA ILE A 231 16.39 0.47 -16.05
C ILE A 231 16.02 -1.00 -16.23
N TYR A 232 16.01 -1.45 -17.49
CA TYR A 232 15.79 -2.85 -17.82
C TYR A 232 17.11 -3.52 -18.20
N ASP A 233 17.53 -4.51 -17.40
CA ASP A 233 18.70 -5.32 -17.69
C ASP A 233 18.31 -6.48 -18.61
N ARG A 234 18.74 -6.39 -19.88
CA ARG A 234 18.42 -7.41 -20.90
C ARG A 234 19.09 -8.77 -20.65
N LYS A 235 20.22 -8.79 -19.95
CA LYS A 235 20.96 -10.04 -19.66
C LYS A 235 20.24 -10.84 -18.58
N GLU A 236 19.78 -10.16 -17.54
CA GLU A 236 19.09 -10.78 -16.42
C GLU A 236 17.56 -10.80 -16.61
N ASN A 237 17.04 -10.16 -17.68
CA ASN A 237 15.62 -10.08 -18.00
C ASN A 237 14.79 -9.50 -16.84
N MET A 238 15.26 -8.39 -16.22
CA MET A 238 14.62 -7.80 -15.05
C MET A 238 14.84 -6.30 -14.94
N PHE A 239 13.97 -5.64 -14.18
CA PHE A 239 14.12 -4.24 -13.82
C PHE A 239 15.06 -4.05 -12.63
N LYS A 240 15.90 -3.01 -12.72
CA LYS A 240 16.87 -2.60 -11.71
C LYS A 240 16.77 -1.10 -11.42
N GLU A 241 17.27 -0.70 -10.25
CA GLU A 241 17.42 0.71 -9.88
C GLU A 241 18.32 1.43 -10.91
N PRO A 242 17.99 2.66 -11.32
CA PRO A 242 18.75 3.40 -12.36
C PRO A 242 20.04 4.04 -11.83
N TYR A 243 20.48 3.71 -10.64
CA TYR A 243 21.70 4.20 -10.02
C TYR A 243 22.52 3.05 -9.41
N ILE A 244 23.82 3.27 -9.26
CA ILE A 244 24.74 2.29 -8.67
C ILE A 244 24.32 2.00 -7.20
N PRO A 245 24.26 0.71 -6.79
CA PRO A 245 24.80 -0.47 -7.48
C PRO A 245 23.83 -1.21 -8.42
N ASN A 246 22.75 -0.58 -8.89
CA ASN A 246 21.75 -1.16 -9.79
C ASN A 246 21.05 -2.39 -9.14
N ASN A 247 20.57 -2.22 -7.91
CA ASN A 247 19.89 -3.28 -7.20
C ASN A 247 18.67 -3.76 -7.99
N LYS A 248 18.38 -5.06 -7.88
CA LYS A 248 17.16 -5.67 -8.42
C LYS A 248 15.93 -5.01 -7.80
N ILE A 249 14.97 -4.63 -8.62
CA ILE A 249 13.65 -4.21 -8.16
C ILE A 249 12.79 -5.46 -7.93
N GLY A 250 12.13 -5.55 -6.80
CA GLY A 250 11.25 -6.67 -6.46
C GLY A 250 9.86 -6.52 -7.07
N ILE A 251 9.21 -5.39 -6.80
CA ILE A 251 7.89 -5.04 -7.34
C ILE A 251 7.98 -3.68 -8.02
N VAL A 252 7.51 -3.60 -9.25
CA VAL A 252 7.34 -2.38 -10.04
C VAL A 252 5.91 -1.91 -9.90
N HIS A 253 5.71 -0.63 -9.56
CA HIS A 253 4.40 -0.08 -9.19
C HIS A 253 4.17 1.32 -9.73
#